data_ad789d17ec35171ca3c52422e2f8c60f
#
_entry.id   ad789d17ec35171ca3c52422e2f8c60f
#
_cell.length_a   1.000
_cell.length_b   1.000
_cell.length_c   1.000
_cell.angle_alpha   90.00
_cell.angle_beta   90.00
_cell.angle_gamma   90.00
#
_symmetry.space_group_name_H-M   'P 1'
#
loop_
_entity.id
_entity.type
_entity.pdbx_description
1 polymer ?
#
loop_
_entity_poly.entity_id
_entity_poly.type
_entity_poly.pdbx_seq_one_letter_code
_entity_poly.pdbx_strand_id
1 'polypeptide(L)'
;MRLEGEITRGTTNPSRLRRVDRWITQAERSVLISQERPLVVDLGYGASPVTTLELYTRVGEVAPSAEVIGLEIDPERVAHARGLLAQLRGAGRPLPGLSFASGGFELPVPRRPVIVRAFNVLRQYPEDRAWTAWRRLQAGLAPGGVLVEGTCDEIGRRAVWVTLPALPVAGSRQERGPLVTFSTRIASLERPSDLAERLPKVLIHRNLPGERVHQFLWDFDRAWDRCAPYSAFGSRQRWLAAISLLREDWPVVCRPPYGGQRRWRLGELTIPWSAIAPLDRNLSITRVTIYFRCPDVTLGARGKQWSGFAHAKLGGANIRHREGSRCV
;
A
#
# COMPACT_ATOMS: atom_id res chain seq x y z
N MET A 1 -12.39 -14.32 23.10
CA MET A 1 -12.04 -14.29 21.68
C MET A 1 -10.55 -14.59 21.58
N ARG A 2 -10.12 -15.50 20.70
CA ARG A 2 -8.70 -15.84 20.54
C ARG A 2 -8.02 -14.76 19.71
N LEU A 3 -6.88 -14.23 20.18
CA LEU A 3 -6.09 -13.26 19.43
C LEU A 3 -5.50 -13.89 18.16
N GLU A 4 -5.61 -13.19 17.03
CA GLU A 4 -5.09 -13.63 15.73
C GLU A 4 -3.84 -12.82 15.38
N GLY A 5 -2.67 -13.44 15.46
CA GLY A 5 -1.38 -12.82 15.13
C GLY A 5 -0.24 -13.39 15.96
N GLU A 6 0.93 -12.79 15.77
CA GLU A 6 2.17 -13.16 16.48
C GLU A 6 2.87 -11.90 16.99
N ILE A 7 3.53 -12.00 18.14
CA ILE A 7 4.31 -10.89 18.70
C ILE A 7 5.46 -10.56 17.74
N THR A 8 5.50 -9.32 17.29
CA THR A 8 6.52 -8.83 16.38
C THR A 8 7.76 -8.34 17.13
N ARG A 9 8.92 -8.16 16.44
CA ARG A 9 10.14 -7.60 17.06
C ARG A 9 9.95 -6.21 17.65
N GLY A 10 8.98 -5.47 17.13
CA GLY A 10 8.42 -4.28 17.77
C GLY A 10 9.27 -3.04 17.88
N THR A 11 10.39 -2.93 17.15
CA THR A 11 11.17 -1.68 17.15
C THR A 11 10.33 -0.53 16.58
N THR A 12 10.15 0.53 17.34
CA THR A 12 9.37 1.70 16.95
C THR A 12 10.14 2.97 17.29
N ASN A 13 10.29 3.89 16.34
CA ASN A 13 10.96 5.17 16.49
C ASN A 13 10.00 6.34 16.23
N PRO A 14 10.17 7.48 16.89
CA PRO A 14 9.41 8.68 16.60
C PRO A 14 9.53 9.08 15.12
N SER A 15 8.46 9.60 14.55
CA SER A 15 8.38 10.07 13.16
C SER A 15 8.61 9.01 12.06
N ARG A 16 8.78 7.73 12.43
CA ARG A 16 9.00 6.64 11.49
C ARG A 16 7.89 6.52 10.44
N LEU A 17 6.63 6.71 10.85
CA LEU A 17 5.46 6.60 9.97
C LEU A 17 4.94 7.97 9.47
N ARG A 18 5.65 9.06 9.74
CA ARG A 18 5.22 10.42 9.40
C ARG A 18 4.83 10.59 7.92
N ARG A 19 5.54 9.95 6.99
CA ARG A 19 5.21 10.02 5.56
C ARG A 19 3.87 9.35 5.26
N VAL A 20 3.69 8.16 5.81
CA VAL A 20 2.47 7.36 5.67
C VAL A 20 1.28 8.09 6.27
N ASP A 21 1.41 8.61 7.48
CA ASP A 21 0.32 9.33 8.16
C ASP A 21 -0.11 10.58 7.38
N ARG A 22 0.86 11.35 6.88
CA ARG A 22 0.56 12.50 6.00
C ARG A 22 -0.10 12.07 4.70
N TRP A 23 0.30 10.93 4.16
CA TRP A 23 -0.36 10.37 2.99
C TRP A 23 -1.79 9.96 3.32
N ILE A 24 -2.02 9.22 4.42
CA ILE A 24 -3.35 8.81 4.89
C ILE A 24 -4.27 10.05 5.04
N THR A 25 -3.82 11.05 5.79
CA THR A 25 -4.66 12.25 6.06
C THR A 25 -4.95 13.08 4.81
N GLN A 26 -4.17 12.95 3.76
CA GLN A 26 -4.38 13.68 2.50
C GLN A 26 -5.06 12.84 1.43
N ALA A 27 -4.61 11.60 1.21
CA ALA A 27 -5.14 10.74 0.14
C ALA A 27 -6.45 10.08 0.54
N GLU A 28 -6.58 9.70 1.81
CA GLU A 28 -7.80 9.08 2.36
C GLU A 28 -8.66 10.06 3.15
N ARG A 29 -8.50 11.36 2.90
CA ARG A 29 -9.30 12.40 3.57
C ARG A 29 -10.80 12.14 3.46
N SER A 30 -11.30 11.78 2.27
CA SER A 30 -12.72 11.49 2.06
C SER A 30 -13.21 10.33 2.93
N VAL A 31 -12.37 9.31 3.16
CA VAL A 31 -12.68 8.19 4.04
C VAL A 31 -12.71 8.64 5.51
N LEU A 32 -11.76 9.48 5.93
CA LEU A 32 -11.72 10.01 7.30
C LEU A 32 -12.93 10.88 7.65
N ILE A 33 -13.47 11.61 6.69
CA ILE A 33 -14.62 12.49 6.93
C ILE A 33 -15.96 11.87 6.49
N SER A 34 -15.97 10.58 6.12
CA SER A 34 -17.18 9.89 5.67
C SER A 34 -18.19 9.58 6.78
N GLN A 35 -17.77 9.68 8.03
CA GLN A 35 -18.56 9.43 9.23
C GLN A 35 -18.36 10.58 10.22
N GLU A 36 -19.37 10.83 11.04
CA GLU A 36 -19.30 11.84 12.09
C GLU A 36 -18.19 11.55 13.11
N ARG A 37 -18.02 10.28 13.49
CA ARG A 37 -16.98 9.79 14.42
C ARG A 37 -16.22 8.63 13.80
N PRO A 38 -15.29 8.89 12.87
CA PRO A 38 -14.56 7.82 12.19
C PRO A 38 -13.64 7.08 13.16
N LEU A 39 -13.64 5.75 13.08
CA LEU A 39 -12.71 4.92 13.83
C LEU A 39 -11.50 4.56 12.96
N VAL A 40 -10.31 4.84 13.48
CA VAL A 40 -9.02 4.47 12.87
C VAL A 40 -8.31 3.47 13.79
N VAL A 41 -7.78 2.41 13.23
CA VAL A 41 -6.99 1.42 13.97
C VAL A 41 -5.55 1.48 13.53
N ASP A 42 -4.64 1.54 14.50
CA ASP A 42 -3.21 1.30 14.33
C ASP A 42 -2.86 -0.09 14.83
N LEU A 43 -2.68 -1.02 13.90
CA LEU A 43 -2.47 -2.42 14.20
C LEU A 43 -0.99 -2.75 14.32
N GLY A 44 -0.59 -3.33 15.47
CA GLY A 44 0.76 -3.77 15.74
C GLY A 44 1.73 -2.59 15.90
N TYR A 45 1.41 -1.63 16.75
CA TYR A 45 2.23 -0.43 16.96
C TYR A 45 3.60 -0.73 17.60
N GLY A 46 3.80 -1.93 18.15
CA GLY A 46 5.08 -2.39 18.68
C GLY A 46 5.38 -1.93 20.11
N ALA A 47 6.67 -1.85 20.46
CA ALA A 47 7.11 -1.59 21.83
C ALA A 47 6.76 -0.20 22.36
N SER A 48 6.54 0.78 21.51
CA SER A 48 6.19 2.14 21.91
C SER A 48 4.95 2.64 21.18
N PRO A 49 3.99 3.26 21.86
CA PRO A 49 2.78 3.81 21.25
C PRO A 49 3.03 5.16 20.52
N VAL A 50 4.28 5.59 20.37
CA VAL A 50 4.62 6.91 19.82
C VAL A 50 4.03 7.12 18.42
N THR A 51 4.06 6.10 17.55
CA THR A 51 3.52 6.22 16.20
C THR A 51 1.99 6.28 16.18
N THR A 52 1.33 5.64 17.14
CA THR A 52 -0.14 5.77 17.31
C THR A 52 -0.54 7.15 17.81
N LEU A 53 0.23 7.72 18.76
CA LEU A 53 0.06 9.11 19.23
C LEU A 53 0.24 10.12 18.07
N GLU A 54 1.24 9.89 17.23
CA GLU A 54 1.48 10.71 16.04
C GLU A 54 0.35 10.60 15.00
N LEU A 55 -0.16 9.39 14.77
CA LEU A 55 -1.31 9.17 13.90
C LEU A 55 -2.54 9.89 14.44
N TYR A 56 -2.85 9.71 15.75
CA TYR A 56 -3.96 10.38 16.40
C TYR A 56 -3.91 11.90 16.21
N THR A 57 -2.75 12.51 16.45
CA THR A 57 -2.58 13.95 16.26
C THR A 57 -2.88 14.37 14.82
N ARG A 58 -2.34 13.66 13.82
CA ARG A 58 -2.53 14.02 12.41
C ARG A 58 -3.94 13.74 11.90
N VAL A 59 -4.57 12.67 12.37
CA VAL A 59 -5.97 12.37 12.04
C VAL A 59 -6.89 13.43 12.64
N GLY A 60 -6.63 13.87 13.88
CA GLY A 60 -7.39 14.93 14.55
C GLY A 60 -7.35 16.29 13.83
N GLU A 61 -6.26 16.60 13.09
CA GLU A 61 -6.19 17.80 12.23
C GLU A 61 -7.21 17.78 11.07
N VAL A 62 -7.65 16.58 10.65
CA VAL A 62 -8.58 16.40 9.50
C VAL A 62 -9.98 16.03 9.96
N ALA A 63 -10.08 15.20 10.98
CA ALA A 63 -11.32 14.73 11.59
C ALA A 63 -11.22 14.84 13.12
N PRO A 64 -11.54 16.00 13.71
CA PRO A 64 -11.38 16.25 15.15
C PRO A 64 -12.14 15.28 16.06
N SER A 65 -13.26 14.72 15.57
CA SER A 65 -14.08 13.73 16.27
C SER A 65 -13.62 12.28 16.09
N ALA A 66 -12.53 12.06 15.36
CA ALA A 66 -12.02 10.72 15.10
C ALA A 66 -11.57 9.99 16.38
N GLU A 67 -11.83 8.71 16.44
CA GLU A 67 -11.30 7.83 17.44
C GLU A 67 -10.14 7.03 16.85
N VAL A 68 -9.06 6.89 17.62
CA VAL A 68 -7.89 6.07 17.24
C VAL A 68 -7.66 5.01 18.28
N ILE A 69 -7.62 3.75 17.86
CA ILE A 69 -7.32 2.61 18.72
C ILE A 69 -6.00 1.98 18.26
N GLY A 70 -5.00 1.97 19.15
CA GLY A 70 -3.81 1.15 18.99
C GLY A 70 -4.11 -0.28 19.40
N LEU A 71 -3.95 -1.23 18.48
CA LEU A 71 -4.05 -2.67 18.78
C LEU A 71 -2.65 -3.29 18.79
N GLU A 72 -2.37 -4.05 19.82
CA GLU A 72 -1.13 -4.84 19.94
C GLU A 72 -1.48 -6.20 20.59
N ILE A 73 -0.78 -7.25 20.14
CA ILE A 73 -1.02 -8.60 20.63
C ILE A 73 -0.28 -8.89 21.95
N ASP A 74 0.82 -8.19 22.17
CA ASP A 74 1.66 -8.32 23.37
C ASP A 74 1.01 -7.56 24.54
N PRO A 75 0.60 -8.24 25.63
CA PRO A 75 -0.09 -7.62 26.74
C PRO A 75 0.79 -6.62 27.51
N GLU A 76 2.11 -6.82 27.58
CA GLU A 76 3.03 -5.91 28.26
C GLU A 76 3.12 -4.57 27.51
N ARG A 77 3.19 -4.62 26.19
CA ARG A 77 3.17 -3.42 25.34
C ARG A 77 1.85 -2.66 25.47
N VAL A 78 0.73 -3.37 25.57
CA VAL A 78 -0.58 -2.75 25.80
C VAL A 78 -0.64 -2.09 27.19
N ALA A 79 -0.16 -2.76 28.23
CA ALA A 79 -0.10 -2.20 29.58
C ALA A 79 0.79 -0.95 29.61
N HIS A 80 1.97 -0.98 28.98
CA HIS A 80 2.87 0.16 28.85
C HIS A 80 2.18 1.34 28.13
N ALA A 81 1.53 1.11 27.00
CA ALA A 81 0.84 2.14 26.24
C ALA A 81 -0.31 2.79 27.01
N ARG A 82 -1.07 1.99 27.77
CA ARG A 82 -2.15 2.47 28.66
C ARG A 82 -1.59 3.32 29.80
N GLY A 83 -0.49 2.89 30.41
CA GLY A 83 0.21 3.64 31.46
C GLY A 83 0.68 4.99 30.97
N LEU A 84 1.36 5.04 29.80
CA LEU A 84 1.78 6.29 29.18
C LEU A 84 0.59 7.22 28.86
N LEU A 85 -0.51 6.68 28.33
CA LEU A 85 -1.72 7.46 28.03
C LEU A 85 -2.30 8.07 29.31
N ALA A 86 -2.34 7.32 30.43
CA ALA A 86 -2.82 7.82 31.72
C ALA A 86 -1.90 8.95 32.26
N GLN A 87 -0.57 8.80 32.17
CA GLN A 87 0.38 9.85 32.54
C GLN A 87 0.19 11.13 31.71
N LEU A 88 0.05 11.01 30.40
CA LEU A 88 -0.19 12.17 29.52
C LEU A 88 -1.48 12.90 29.87
N ARG A 89 -2.56 12.17 30.17
CA ARG A 89 -3.83 12.75 30.61
C ARG A 89 -3.71 13.42 31.97
N GLY A 90 -3.01 12.80 32.91
CA GLY A 90 -2.71 13.39 34.22
C GLY A 90 -1.86 14.65 34.15
N ALA A 91 -0.99 14.75 33.13
CA ALA A 91 -0.20 15.95 32.83
C ALA A 91 -0.98 17.05 32.07
N GLY A 92 -2.32 16.96 32.01
CA GLY A 92 -3.18 17.98 31.41
C GLY A 92 -3.26 17.93 29.87
N ARG A 93 -2.82 16.84 29.23
CA ARG A 93 -3.02 16.66 27.79
C ARG A 93 -4.32 15.89 27.51
N PRO A 94 -5.40 16.57 27.12
CA PRO A 94 -6.63 15.89 26.73
C PRO A 94 -6.38 15.10 25.44
N LEU A 95 -6.59 13.79 25.51
CA LEU A 95 -6.49 12.87 24.36
C LEU A 95 -7.79 12.08 24.25
N PRO A 96 -8.95 12.79 24.01
CA PRO A 96 -10.23 12.13 23.84
C PRO A 96 -10.22 11.27 22.58
N GLY A 97 -10.84 10.08 22.63
CA GLY A 97 -10.90 9.19 21.46
C GLY A 97 -9.61 8.40 21.18
N LEU A 98 -8.53 8.59 21.95
CA LEU A 98 -7.36 7.72 21.86
C LEU A 98 -7.43 6.61 22.92
N SER A 99 -7.20 5.36 22.49
CA SER A 99 -7.14 4.21 23.39
C SER A 99 -6.19 3.12 22.88
N PHE A 100 -5.84 2.19 23.77
CA PHE A 100 -5.00 1.04 23.45
C PHE A 100 -5.66 -0.24 23.96
N ALA A 101 -5.66 -1.29 23.13
CA ALA A 101 -6.29 -2.56 23.46
C ALA A 101 -5.46 -3.74 22.93
N SER A 102 -5.67 -4.91 23.58
CA SER A 102 -5.14 -6.17 23.06
C SER A 102 -5.97 -6.58 21.84
N GLY A 103 -5.29 -6.93 20.74
CA GLY A 103 -5.95 -7.36 19.53
C GLY A 103 -4.98 -7.59 18.37
N GLY A 104 -5.44 -8.36 17.41
CA GLY A 104 -4.72 -8.72 16.20
C GLY A 104 -5.59 -8.53 14.94
N PHE A 105 -5.48 -9.46 13.99
CA PHE A 105 -6.19 -9.39 12.71
C PHE A 105 -7.71 -9.53 12.83
N GLU A 106 -8.21 -10.01 13.98
CA GLU A 106 -9.64 -10.11 14.30
C GLU A 106 -10.29 -8.76 14.56
N LEU A 107 -9.50 -7.70 14.77
CA LEU A 107 -9.95 -6.33 15.03
C LEU A 107 -11.01 -6.26 16.14
N PRO A 108 -10.67 -6.52 17.42
CA PRO A 108 -11.61 -6.50 18.54
C PRO A 108 -11.94 -5.05 18.96
N VAL A 109 -12.65 -4.35 18.09
CA VAL A 109 -12.99 -2.92 18.25
C VAL A 109 -14.51 -2.75 18.31
N PRO A 110 -15.02 -1.67 18.94
CA PRO A 110 -16.46 -1.50 19.20
C PRO A 110 -17.30 -1.35 17.92
N ARG A 111 -16.70 -0.94 16.83
CA ARG A 111 -17.32 -0.78 15.50
C ARG A 111 -16.30 -0.96 14.40
N ARG A 112 -16.75 -1.19 13.18
CA ARG A 112 -15.86 -1.36 12.02
C ARG A 112 -15.07 -0.07 11.75
N PRO A 113 -13.72 -0.12 11.67
CA PRO A 113 -12.90 1.04 11.38
C PRO A 113 -13.01 1.46 9.91
N VAL A 114 -12.92 2.77 9.66
CA VAL A 114 -12.82 3.32 8.31
C VAL A 114 -11.40 3.22 7.76
N ILE A 115 -10.39 3.22 8.64
CA ILE A 115 -8.99 3.00 8.27
C ILE A 115 -8.35 2.03 9.25
N VAL A 116 -7.62 1.05 8.71
CA VAL A 116 -6.65 0.25 9.45
C VAL A 116 -5.27 0.54 8.88
N ARG A 117 -4.34 1.00 9.72
CA ARG A 117 -2.92 1.12 9.39
C ARG A 117 -2.17 -0.07 10.00
N ALA A 118 -1.45 -0.84 9.17
CA ALA A 118 -0.64 -1.98 9.60
C ALA A 118 0.76 -1.90 8.95
N PHE A 119 1.76 -1.43 9.71
CA PHE A 119 3.11 -1.24 9.18
C PHE A 119 4.14 -2.13 9.84
N ASN A 120 4.96 -2.80 9.02
CA ASN A 120 5.99 -3.76 9.43
C ASN A 120 5.44 -4.98 10.19
N VAL A 121 4.12 -5.15 10.28
CA VAL A 121 3.46 -6.26 10.98
C VAL A 121 3.62 -7.56 10.22
N LEU A 122 3.24 -7.57 8.94
CA LEU A 122 3.23 -8.79 8.14
C LEU A 122 4.61 -9.23 7.65
N ARG A 123 5.66 -8.42 7.85
CA ARG A 123 6.99 -8.69 7.34
C ARG A 123 7.58 -10.02 7.83
N GLN A 124 7.24 -10.47 9.02
CA GLN A 124 7.75 -11.71 9.61
C GLN A 124 6.83 -12.92 9.41
N TYR A 125 5.67 -12.73 8.81
CA TYR A 125 4.76 -13.83 8.49
C TYR A 125 5.17 -14.52 7.18
N PRO A 126 4.83 -15.81 6.99
CA PRO A 126 4.83 -16.44 5.68
C PRO A 126 3.90 -15.71 4.69
N GLU A 127 4.19 -15.80 3.39
CA GLU A 127 3.43 -15.08 2.35
C GLU A 127 1.93 -15.44 2.35
N ASP A 128 1.62 -16.72 2.46
CA ASP A 128 0.23 -17.23 2.50
C ASP A 128 -0.56 -16.69 3.69
N ARG A 129 0.08 -16.56 4.84
CA ARG A 129 -0.52 -15.94 6.03
C ARG A 129 -0.74 -14.44 5.85
N ALA A 130 0.16 -13.75 5.14
CA ALA A 130 -0.02 -12.33 4.82
C ALA A 130 -1.26 -12.12 3.93
N TRP A 131 -1.48 -12.99 2.94
CA TRP A 131 -2.70 -12.96 2.11
C TRP A 131 -3.98 -13.21 2.94
N THR A 132 -3.92 -14.13 3.87
CA THR A 132 -5.05 -14.43 4.78
C THR A 132 -5.34 -13.25 5.70
N ALA A 133 -4.30 -12.62 6.27
CA ALA A 133 -4.43 -11.42 7.09
C ALA A 133 -5.06 -10.26 6.32
N TRP A 134 -4.65 -10.02 5.07
CA TRP A 134 -5.26 -8.99 4.23
C TRP A 134 -6.78 -9.17 4.09
N ARG A 135 -7.21 -10.39 3.73
CA ARG A 135 -8.64 -10.69 3.58
C ARG A 135 -9.40 -10.52 4.90
N ARG A 136 -8.80 -10.95 6.01
CA ARG A 136 -9.39 -10.81 7.34
C ARG A 136 -9.60 -9.35 7.72
N LEU A 137 -8.56 -8.53 7.55
CA LEU A 137 -8.60 -7.11 7.85
C LEU A 137 -9.58 -6.36 6.94
N GLN A 138 -9.58 -6.66 5.63
CA GLN A 138 -10.56 -6.05 4.69
C GLN A 138 -12.01 -6.37 5.07
N ALA A 139 -12.29 -7.62 5.50
CA ALA A 139 -13.62 -8.02 5.96
C ALA A 139 -14.07 -7.30 7.24
N GLY A 140 -13.11 -6.87 8.07
CA GLY A 140 -13.37 -6.11 9.30
C GLY A 140 -13.60 -4.61 9.10
N LEU A 141 -13.28 -4.06 7.92
CA LEU A 141 -13.44 -2.63 7.63
C LEU A 141 -14.92 -2.22 7.50
N ALA A 142 -15.20 -0.97 7.80
CA ALA A 142 -16.46 -0.32 7.44
C ALA A 142 -16.63 -0.27 5.90
N PRO A 143 -17.87 -0.24 5.39
CA PRO A 143 -18.10 0.02 3.96
C PRO A 143 -17.39 1.28 3.50
N GLY A 144 -16.66 1.20 2.38
CA GLY A 144 -15.82 2.29 1.88
C GLY A 144 -14.51 2.52 2.63
N GLY A 145 -14.26 1.77 3.70
CA GLY A 145 -13.02 1.83 4.47
C GLY A 145 -11.82 1.25 3.74
N VAL A 146 -10.63 1.48 4.29
CA VAL A 146 -9.36 1.06 3.68
C VAL A 146 -8.38 0.47 4.69
N LEU A 147 -7.67 -0.56 4.27
CA LEU A 147 -6.47 -1.06 4.92
C LEU A 147 -5.25 -0.43 4.22
N VAL A 148 -4.37 0.19 4.99
CA VAL A 148 -3.06 0.68 4.53
C VAL A 148 -1.99 -0.19 5.16
N GLU A 149 -1.55 -1.21 4.41
CA GLU A 149 -0.56 -2.17 4.88
C GLU A 149 0.77 -1.97 4.15
N GLY A 150 1.86 -2.00 4.89
CA GLY A 150 3.16 -1.82 4.25
C GLY A 150 4.36 -1.99 5.16
N THR A 151 5.48 -1.62 4.59
CA THR A 151 6.79 -1.72 5.23
C THR A 151 7.54 -0.40 5.08
N CYS A 152 8.22 0.01 6.13
CA CYS A 152 9.12 1.17 6.09
C CYS A 152 10.46 0.83 6.75
N ASP A 153 11.46 1.63 6.44
CA ASP A 153 12.75 1.59 7.16
C ASP A 153 12.63 2.16 8.58
N GLU A 154 13.70 2.12 9.35
CA GLU A 154 13.72 2.48 10.76
C GLU A 154 13.42 3.95 11.04
N ILE A 155 13.69 4.81 10.08
CA ILE A 155 13.55 6.28 10.19
C ILE A 155 12.53 6.87 9.20
N GLY A 156 11.79 6.01 8.49
CA GLY A 156 10.71 6.43 7.58
C GLY A 156 11.16 7.18 6.32
N ARG A 157 12.39 6.94 5.85
CA ARG A 157 12.88 7.53 4.58
C ARG A 157 12.42 6.77 3.35
N ARG A 158 12.28 5.45 3.48
CA ARG A 158 11.81 4.54 2.43
C ARG A 158 10.62 3.74 2.95
N ALA A 159 9.56 3.68 2.18
CA ALA A 159 8.37 2.90 2.51
C ALA A 159 7.65 2.46 1.23
N VAL A 160 7.06 1.27 1.28
CA VAL A 160 6.13 0.79 0.25
C VAL A 160 4.90 0.25 0.95
N TRP A 161 3.73 0.64 0.50
CA TRP A 161 2.47 0.15 1.06
C TRP A 161 1.44 -0.12 -0.01
N VAL A 162 0.51 -1.00 0.34
CA VAL A 162 -0.67 -1.30 -0.44
C VAL A 162 -1.88 -0.70 0.26
N THR A 163 -2.74 -0.06 -0.52
CA THR A 163 -4.04 0.42 -0.07
C THR A 163 -5.10 -0.54 -0.58
N LEU A 164 -5.73 -1.24 0.34
CA LEU A 164 -6.74 -2.27 0.07
C LEU A 164 -8.10 -1.75 0.52
N PRO A 165 -9.06 -1.53 -0.37
CA PRO A 165 -10.42 -1.15 0.03
C PRO A 165 -11.11 -2.29 0.78
N ALA A 166 -12.14 -1.96 1.58
CA ALA A 166 -13.03 -2.94 2.18
C ALA A 166 -13.58 -3.89 1.11
N LEU A 167 -13.88 -5.12 1.51
CA LEU A 167 -14.51 -6.07 0.59
C LEU A 167 -15.88 -5.52 0.15
N PRO A 168 -16.26 -5.70 -1.11
CA PRO A 168 -17.54 -5.20 -1.60
C PRO A 168 -18.69 -5.89 -0.87
N VAL A 169 -19.69 -5.12 -0.52
CA VAL A 169 -20.97 -5.65 -0.03
C VAL A 169 -21.71 -6.27 -1.22
N ALA A 170 -22.41 -7.38 -0.99
CA ALA A 170 -23.18 -8.04 -2.04
C ALA A 170 -24.10 -7.03 -2.75
N GLY A 171 -24.01 -6.96 -4.08
CA GLY A 171 -24.76 -6.02 -4.91
C GLY A 171 -24.18 -4.61 -5.04
N SER A 172 -23.11 -4.27 -4.31
CA SER A 172 -22.42 -3.00 -4.47
C SER A 172 -21.27 -3.10 -5.48
N ARG A 173 -21.09 -2.03 -6.28
CA ARG A 173 -19.92 -1.89 -7.14
C ARG A 173 -18.74 -1.40 -6.35
N GLN A 174 -17.61 -2.07 -6.43
CA GLN A 174 -16.37 -1.56 -5.85
C GLN A 174 -15.89 -0.36 -6.67
N GLU A 175 -15.87 0.82 -6.05
CA GLU A 175 -15.55 2.07 -6.74
C GLU A 175 -14.06 2.20 -7.08
N ARG A 176 -13.19 1.55 -6.31
CA ARG A 176 -11.74 1.62 -6.55
C ARG A 176 -11.06 0.26 -6.29
N GLY A 177 -10.05 -0.02 -7.12
CA GLY A 177 -9.15 -1.16 -6.91
C GLY A 177 -8.01 -0.86 -5.93
N PRO A 178 -7.29 -1.90 -5.48
CA PRO A 178 -6.09 -1.72 -4.66
C PRO A 178 -5.00 -0.95 -5.42
N LEU A 179 -4.22 -0.18 -4.64
CA LEU A 179 -3.12 0.64 -5.15
C LEU A 179 -1.84 0.29 -4.40
N VAL A 180 -0.69 0.44 -5.06
CA VAL A 180 0.63 0.35 -4.43
C VAL A 180 1.31 1.70 -4.52
N THR A 181 1.80 2.18 -3.38
CA THR A 181 2.53 3.45 -3.30
C THR A 181 3.96 3.20 -2.84
N PHE A 182 4.90 3.68 -3.64
CA PHE A 182 6.33 3.75 -3.34
C PHE A 182 6.64 5.15 -2.82
N SER A 183 7.31 5.24 -1.67
CA SER A 183 7.64 6.52 -1.04
C SER A 183 9.08 6.56 -0.60
N THR A 184 9.78 7.64 -0.98
CA THR A 184 11.18 7.83 -0.62
C THR A 184 11.50 9.29 -0.28
N ARG A 185 12.53 9.48 0.56
CA ARG A 185 13.21 10.77 0.66
C ARG A 185 14.13 10.91 -0.56
N ILE A 186 13.70 11.64 -1.58
CA ILE A 186 14.38 11.73 -2.88
C ILE A 186 15.88 12.05 -2.76
N ALA A 187 16.26 12.93 -1.82
CA ALA A 187 17.65 13.31 -1.61
C ALA A 187 18.57 12.19 -1.10
N SER A 188 18.00 11.08 -0.62
CA SER A 188 18.75 9.90 -0.12
C SER A 188 18.52 8.66 -0.97
N LEU A 189 17.91 8.79 -2.14
CA LEU A 189 17.66 7.70 -3.07
C LEU A 189 18.85 7.59 -4.01
N GLU A 190 19.50 6.43 -4.02
CA GLU A 190 20.54 6.12 -4.99
C GLU A 190 19.92 5.64 -6.30
N ARG A 191 18.99 4.68 -6.19
CA ARG A 191 18.19 4.18 -7.31
C ARG A 191 16.81 3.70 -6.85
N PRO A 192 15.79 3.72 -7.74
CA PRO A 192 14.43 3.28 -7.41
C PRO A 192 14.33 1.86 -6.83
N SER A 193 15.14 0.92 -7.30
CA SER A 193 15.16 -0.46 -6.79
C SER A 193 15.58 -0.60 -5.33
N ASP A 194 16.17 0.43 -4.70
CA ASP A 194 16.40 0.48 -3.25
C ASP A 194 15.10 0.30 -2.44
N LEU A 195 13.95 0.61 -3.06
CA LEU A 195 12.64 0.42 -2.45
C LEU A 195 12.21 -1.05 -2.38
N ALA A 196 12.90 -1.95 -3.10
CA ALA A 196 12.63 -3.39 -3.07
C ALA A 196 12.72 -3.97 -1.65
N GLU A 197 13.65 -3.47 -0.84
CA GLU A 197 13.81 -3.90 0.55
C GLU A 197 12.58 -3.59 1.41
N ARG A 198 11.71 -2.69 0.98
CA ARG A 198 10.51 -2.24 1.69
C ARG A 198 9.22 -2.71 1.04
N LEU A 199 9.30 -3.61 0.08
CA LEU A 199 8.11 -4.24 -0.49
C LEU A 199 7.31 -4.96 0.61
N PRO A 200 5.98 -4.87 0.60
CA PRO A 200 5.10 -5.68 1.44
C PRO A 200 5.40 -7.17 1.31
N LYS A 201 5.07 -7.94 2.33
CA LYS A 201 5.41 -9.38 2.40
C LYS A 201 4.99 -10.17 1.17
N VAL A 202 3.84 -9.85 0.61
CA VAL A 202 3.28 -10.51 -0.58
C VAL A 202 4.01 -10.18 -1.89
N LEU A 203 4.93 -9.21 -1.88
CA LEU A 203 5.72 -8.80 -3.05
C LEU A 203 7.23 -9.01 -2.88
N ILE A 204 7.76 -9.02 -1.66
CA ILE A 204 9.22 -9.01 -1.46
C ILE A 204 9.89 -10.28 -2.00
N HIS A 205 9.26 -11.45 -1.86
CA HIS A 205 9.75 -12.71 -2.40
C HIS A 205 9.44 -12.88 -3.90
N ARG A 206 8.63 -11.98 -4.45
CA ARG A 206 8.27 -11.92 -5.88
C ARG A 206 9.17 -10.97 -6.68
N ASN A 207 10.14 -10.35 -6.04
CA ASN A 207 11.12 -9.51 -6.75
C ASN A 207 12.18 -10.38 -7.43
N LEU A 208 11.76 -11.21 -8.37
CA LEU A 208 12.57 -12.17 -9.12
C LEU A 208 12.32 -12.00 -10.63
N PRO A 209 13.32 -12.31 -11.49
CA PRO A 209 13.12 -12.29 -12.95
C PRO A 209 11.87 -13.07 -13.36
N GLY A 210 11.07 -12.47 -14.23
CA GLY A 210 9.78 -13.01 -14.68
C GLY A 210 8.56 -12.47 -13.92
N GLU A 211 8.72 -11.94 -12.73
CA GLU A 211 7.64 -11.32 -11.97
C GLU A 211 7.46 -9.83 -12.31
N ARG A 212 6.21 -9.35 -12.29
CA ARG A 212 5.86 -7.98 -12.67
C ARG A 212 6.49 -6.92 -11.77
N VAL A 213 6.57 -7.16 -10.46
CA VAL A 213 7.18 -6.22 -9.51
C VAL A 213 8.67 -6.04 -9.81
N HIS A 214 9.38 -7.12 -10.19
CA HIS A 214 10.77 -7.07 -10.60
C HIS A 214 10.93 -6.24 -11.89
N GLN A 215 10.10 -6.51 -12.90
CA GLN A 215 10.13 -5.77 -14.17
C GLN A 215 9.84 -4.28 -13.93
N PHE A 216 8.88 -3.94 -13.06
CA PHE A 216 8.57 -2.57 -12.69
C PHE A 216 9.79 -1.83 -12.10
N LEU A 217 10.46 -2.44 -11.11
CA LEU A 217 11.63 -1.83 -10.48
C LEU A 217 12.80 -1.72 -11.45
N TRP A 218 13.01 -2.72 -12.31
CA TRP A 218 14.00 -2.69 -13.38
C TRP A 218 13.76 -1.54 -14.37
N ASP A 219 12.53 -1.38 -14.85
CA ASP A 219 12.19 -0.32 -15.79
C ASP A 219 12.27 1.06 -15.12
N PHE A 220 11.98 1.15 -13.83
CA PHE A 220 12.15 2.38 -13.08
C PHE A 220 13.63 2.76 -12.91
N ASP A 221 14.50 1.77 -12.65
CA ASP A 221 15.95 2.00 -12.63
C ASP A 221 16.46 2.47 -14.01
N ARG A 222 16.01 1.85 -15.09
CA ARG A 222 16.35 2.29 -16.44
C ARG A 222 15.90 3.72 -16.73
N ALA A 223 14.67 4.07 -16.31
CA ALA A 223 14.17 5.43 -16.44
C ALA A 223 15.02 6.41 -15.61
N TRP A 224 15.40 6.01 -14.39
CA TRP A 224 16.28 6.78 -13.53
C TRP A 224 17.67 7.03 -14.14
N ASP A 225 18.27 6.00 -14.73
CA ASP A 225 19.60 6.10 -15.37
C ASP A 225 19.56 6.97 -16.62
N ARG A 226 18.52 6.84 -17.46
CA ARG A 226 18.31 7.72 -18.62
C ARG A 226 18.09 9.18 -18.22
N CYS A 227 17.56 9.44 -17.05
CA CYS A 227 17.33 10.77 -16.51
C CYS A 227 18.51 11.30 -15.67
N ALA A 228 19.69 10.65 -15.69
CA ALA A 228 20.88 11.08 -14.95
C ALA A 228 21.29 12.55 -15.22
N PRO A 229 21.22 13.09 -16.45
CA PRO A 229 21.56 14.50 -16.72
C PRO A 229 20.71 15.50 -15.90
N TYR A 230 19.47 15.16 -15.54
CA TYR A 230 18.62 16.02 -14.71
C TYR A 230 19.13 16.18 -13.28
N SER A 231 20.13 15.39 -12.85
CA SER A 231 20.76 15.54 -11.54
C SER A 231 21.44 16.91 -11.38
N ALA A 232 21.87 17.54 -12.46
CA ALA A 232 22.39 18.92 -12.46
C ALA A 232 21.38 19.95 -11.91
N PHE A 233 20.07 19.64 -12.03
CA PHE A 233 18.99 20.46 -11.49
C PHE A 233 18.46 19.95 -10.15
N GLY A 234 19.15 18.98 -9.54
CA GLY A 234 18.84 18.34 -8.27
C GLY A 234 18.05 17.03 -8.39
N SER A 235 18.19 16.19 -7.36
CA SER A 235 17.60 14.84 -7.31
C SER A 235 16.08 14.83 -7.54
N ARG A 236 15.38 15.89 -7.14
CA ARG A 236 13.92 16.00 -7.37
C ARG A 236 13.58 16.12 -8.85
N GLN A 237 14.37 16.84 -9.64
CA GLN A 237 14.12 16.98 -11.08
C GLN A 237 14.41 15.66 -11.80
N ARG A 238 15.48 14.96 -11.42
CA ARG A 238 15.75 13.61 -11.92
C ARG A 238 14.60 12.65 -11.60
N TRP A 239 14.09 12.67 -10.37
CA TRP A 239 12.94 11.84 -9.95
C TRP A 239 11.68 12.12 -10.78
N LEU A 240 11.33 13.40 -10.98
CA LEU A 240 10.18 13.79 -11.78
C LEU A 240 10.32 13.40 -13.24
N ALA A 241 11.51 13.57 -13.83
CA ALA A 241 11.80 13.16 -15.19
C ALA A 241 11.71 11.62 -15.34
N ALA A 242 12.27 10.86 -14.38
CA ALA A 242 12.20 9.41 -14.40
C ALA A 242 10.74 8.90 -14.31
N ILE A 243 9.90 9.52 -13.47
CA ILE A 243 8.46 9.18 -13.41
C ILE A 243 7.78 9.51 -14.75
N SER A 244 8.11 10.64 -15.36
CA SER A 244 7.53 11.02 -16.65
C SER A 244 7.85 10.01 -17.74
N LEU A 245 9.07 9.48 -17.75
CA LEU A 245 9.48 8.43 -18.68
C LEU A 245 8.82 7.09 -18.35
N LEU A 246 8.78 6.70 -17.06
CA LEU A 246 8.15 5.45 -16.60
C LEU A 246 6.67 5.35 -16.97
N ARG A 247 5.96 6.48 -17.01
CA ARG A 247 4.54 6.55 -17.38
C ARG A 247 4.24 6.17 -18.83
N GLU A 248 5.22 6.15 -19.69
CA GLU A 248 5.04 5.72 -21.09
C GLU A 248 4.71 4.23 -21.15
N ASP A 249 5.28 3.44 -20.23
CA ASP A 249 5.15 1.99 -20.22
C ASP A 249 4.33 1.45 -19.03
N TRP A 250 4.17 2.23 -17.94
CA TRP A 250 3.51 1.79 -16.73
C TRP A 250 2.32 2.68 -16.34
N PRO A 251 1.23 2.09 -15.79
CA PRO A 251 0.01 2.81 -15.43
C PRO A 251 0.20 3.62 -14.13
N VAL A 252 1.13 4.57 -14.13
CA VAL A 252 1.36 5.45 -12.99
C VAL A 252 0.14 6.33 -12.77
N VAL A 253 -0.33 6.39 -11.51
CA VAL A 253 -1.45 7.24 -11.14
C VAL A 253 -1.06 8.71 -11.25
N CYS A 254 -1.77 9.45 -12.12
CA CYS A 254 -1.44 10.85 -12.46
C CYS A 254 -2.36 11.86 -11.80
N ARG A 255 -3.49 11.44 -11.22
CA ARG A 255 -4.51 12.32 -10.68
C ARG A 255 -4.55 12.30 -9.15
N PRO A 256 -4.86 13.45 -8.51
CA PRO A 256 -5.19 13.46 -7.09
C PRO A 256 -6.34 12.49 -6.75
N PRO A 257 -6.41 12.02 -5.51
CA PRO A 257 -5.50 12.32 -4.41
C PRO A 257 -4.23 11.46 -4.37
N TYR A 258 -4.13 10.38 -5.19
CA TYR A 258 -3.09 9.36 -5.11
C TYR A 258 -1.87 9.63 -5.99
N GLY A 259 -1.96 10.51 -6.98
CA GLY A 259 -0.90 10.79 -7.94
C GLY A 259 -0.77 12.24 -8.35
N GLY A 260 0.01 12.46 -9.41
CA GLY A 260 0.28 13.77 -10.00
C GLY A 260 1.46 14.49 -9.37
N GLN A 261 1.83 15.63 -9.96
CA GLN A 261 3.02 16.42 -9.64
C GLN A 261 3.18 16.70 -8.14
N ARG A 262 2.05 16.95 -7.44
CA ARG A 262 2.07 17.25 -6.01
C ARG A 262 2.60 16.07 -5.19
N ARG A 263 2.17 14.83 -5.50
CA ARG A 263 2.63 13.60 -4.84
C ARG A 263 4.06 13.25 -5.25
N TRP A 264 4.35 13.33 -6.53
CA TRP A 264 5.67 13.01 -7.04
C TRP A 264 6.76 13.90 -6.45
N ARG A 265 6.50 15.22 -6.25
CA ARG A 265 7.42 16.13 -5.57
C ARG A 265 7.71 15.77 -4.12
N LEU A 266 6.82 15.01 -3.47
CA LEU A 266 7.03 14.46 -2.14
C LEU A 266 7.84 13.15 -2.14
N GLY A 267 8.19 12.62 -3.31
CA GLY A 267 8.86 11.33 -3.47
C GLY A 267 7.90 10.15 -3.38
N GLU A 268 6.64 10.36 -3.75
CA GLU A 268 5.58 9.35 -3.76
C GLU A 268 5.20 9.00 -5.19
N LEU A 269 5.15 7.71 -5.50
CA LEU A 269 4.70 7.18 -6.78
C LEU A 269 3.69 6.06 -6.52
N THR A 270 2.51 6.17 -7.13
CA THR A 270 1.43 5.20 -6.96
C THR A 270 1.10 4.54 -8.30
N ILE A 271 0.88 3.23 -8.26
CA ILE A 271 0.41 2.43 -9.40
C ILE A 271 -0.73 1.51 -8.95
N PRO A 272 -1.60 1.07 -9.86
CA PRO A 272 -2.59 0.03 -9.57
C PRO A 272 -1.91 -1.28 -9.14
N TRP A 273 -2.48 -1.96 -8.14
CA TRP A 273 -2.00 -3.28 -7.70
C TRP A 273 -1.89 -4.26 -8.87
N SER A 274 -2.88 -4.27 -9.77
CA SER A 274 -2.93 -5.17 -10.91
C SER A 274 -1.73 -5.06 -11.86
N ALA A 275 -0.99 -3.95 -11.80
CA ALA A 275 0.21 -3.76 -12.62
C ALA A 275 1.41 -4.57 -12.14
N ILE A 276 1.50 -4.84 -10.83
CA ILE A 276 2.65 -5.53 -10.21
C ILE A 276 2.27 -6.73 -9.35
N ALA A 277 0.98 -7.10 -9.32
CA ALA A 277 0.51 -8.27 -8.59
C ALA A 277 1.23 -9.54 -9.07
N PRO A 278 1.50 -10.51 -8.16
CA PRO A 278 2.01 -11.81 -8.53
C PRO A 278 1.15 -12.48 -9.59
N LEU A 279 1.78 -13.16 -10.55
CA LEU A 279 1.10 -13.74 -11.71
C LEU A 279 0.14 -14.87 -11.34
N ASP A 280 0.48 -15.64 -10.31
CA ASP A 280 -0.30 -16.78 -9.82
C ASP A 280 -1.40 -16.41 -8.83
N ARG A 281 -1.42 -15.15 -8.34
CA ARG A 281 -2.37 -14.66 -7.33
C ARG A 281 -2.99 -13.33 -7.74
N ASN A 282 -3.62 -13.29 -8.88
CA ASN A 282 -4.57 -12.21 -9.15
C ASN A 282 -5.68 -12.30 -8.09
N LEU A 283 -5.69 -11.36 -7.14
CA LEU A 283 -6.87 -11.12 -6.32
C LEU A 283 -8.01 -10.98 -7.33
N SER A 284 -9.01 -11.87 -7.25
CA SER A 284 -10.19 -11.85 -8.10
C SER A 284 -10.95 -10.55 -7.84
N ILE A 285 -10.42 -9.47 -8.36
CA ILE A 285 -11.05 -8.17 -8.34
C ILE A 285 -11.88 -8.16 -9.61
N THR A 286 -13.20 -8.24 -9.45
CA THR A 286 -14.16 -7.91 -10.48
C THR A 286 -13.62 -6.73 -11.27
N ARG A 287 -13.52 -6.89 -12.61
CA ARG A 287 -12.93 -5.91 -13.52
C ARG A 287 -13.45 -4.51 -13.26
N VAL A 288 -12.73 -3.71 -12.48
CA VAL A 288 -12.89 -2.27 -12.49
C VAL A 288 -11.86 -1.74 -13.46
N THR A 289 -12.23 -1.58 -14.69
CA THR A 289 -11.42 -0.89 -15.70
C THR A 289 -11.50 0.60 -15.40
N ILE A 290 -10.63 1.06 -14.49
CA ILE A 290 -10.45 2.50 -14.29
C ILE A 290 -9.47 2.96 -15.35
N TYR A 291 -9.99 3.58 -16.41
CA TYR A 291 -9.17 4.27 -17.41
C TYR A 291 -8.57 5.52 -16.78
N PHE A 292 -7.41 5.42 -16.15
CA PHE A 292 -6.58 6.58 -15.84
C PHE A 292 -5.85 7.05 -17.09
N ARG A 293 -6.60 7.58 -18.07
CA ARG A 293 -5.99 8.27 -19.20
C ARG A 293 -5.55 9.64 -18.70
N CYS A 294 -4.25 9.89 -18.64
CA CYS A 294 -3.71 11.22 -18.38
C CYS A 294 -3.94 12.09 -19.62
N PRO A 295 -4.61 13.25 -19.51
CA PRO A 295 -4.95 14.07 -20.69
C PRO A 295 -3.76 14.72 -21.40
N ASP A 296 -2.59 14.79 -20.78
CA ASP A 296 -1.45 15.58 -21.24
C ASP A 296 -0.38 14.81 -22.03
N VAL A 297 -0.69 13.61 -22.53
CA VAL A 297 0.20 12.93 -23.47
C VAL A 297 -0.37 13.12 -24.87
N THR A 298 0.15 14.08 -25.60
CA THR A 298 0.09 14.07 -27.07
C THR A 298 0.75 12.78 -27.53
N LEU A 299 -0.06 11.85 -27.97
CA LEU A 299 0.34 10.57 -28.53
C LEU A 299 1.15 10.82 -29.83
N GLY A 300 2.47 10.76 -29.70
CA GLY A 300 3.29 10.36 -30.84
C GLY A 300 2.87 8.97 -31.27
N ALA A 301 2.48 8.84 -32.53
CA ALA A 301 1.86 7.67 -33.12
C ALA A 301 2.64 6.37 -32.86
N ARG A 302 2.24 5.63 -31.87
CA ARG A 302 2.30 4.16 -31.76
C ARG A 302 1.45 3.70 -30.58
N GLY A 303 0.17 3.48 -30.84
CA GLY A 303 -0.76 2.92 -29.88
C GLY A 303 -0.40 1.48 -29.55
N LYS A 304 0.18 1.25 -28.40
CA LYS A 304 0.14 -0.06 -27.75
C LYS A 304 -1.05 -0.08 -26.81
N GLN A 305 -2.10 -0.74 -27.27
CA GLN A 305 -3.25 -1.08 -26.47
C GLN A 305 -2.82 -2.12 -25.44
N TRP A 306 -2.82 -1.77 -24.17
CA TRP A 306 -2.67 -2.72 -23.07
C TRP A 306 -3.97 -3.53 -22.93
N SER A 307 -4.22 -4.46 -23.83
CA SER A 307 -5.16 -5.55 -23.66
C SER A 307 -4.40 -6.70 -23.00
N GLY A 308 -4.43 -6.77 -21.68
CA GLY A 308 -3.92 -7.91 -20.93
C GLY A 308 -4.80 -9.14 -21.13
N PHE A 309 -4.81 -9.72 -22.33
CA PHE A 309 -5.43 -11.00 -22.64
C PHE A 309 -4.41 -11.88 -23.33
N ALA A 310 -3.74 -12.73 -22.58
CA ALA A 310 -3.26 -13.98 -23.13
C ALA A 310 -4.45 -14.95 -23.11
N HIS A 311 -5.16 -15.06 -24.23
CA HIS A 311 -5.97 -16.25 -24.51
C HIS A 311 -5.00 -17.39 -24.83
N ALA A 312 -4.69 -18.20 -23.83
CA ALA A 312 -4.18 -19.54 -24.09
C ALA A 312 -5.35 -20.36 -24.68
N LYS A 313 -5.43 -20.44 -25.99
CA LYS A 313 -6.21 -21.48 -26.65
C LYS A 313 -5.50 -22.80 -26.40
N LEU A 314 -6.05 -23.62 -25.53
CA LEU A 314 -5.78 -25.06 -25.48
C LEU A 314 -6.30 -25.65 -26.81
N GLY A 315 -5.39 -25.82 -27.75
CA GLY A 315 -5.66 -26.57 -28.98
C GLY A 315 -5.64 -28.06 -28.65
N GLY A 316 -6.82 -28.68 -28.69
CA GLY A 316 -6.96 -30.13 -28.61
C GLY A 316 -6.22 -30.81 -29.76
N ALA A 317 -5.35 -31.74 -29.43
CA ALA A 317 -4.72 -32.64 -30.36
C ALA A 317 -5.77 -33.63 -30.88
N ASN A 318 -6.10 -33.54 -32.16
CA ASN A 318 -6.75 -34.62 -32.89
C ASN A 318 -5.72 -35.30 -33.77
N ILE A 319 -5.28 -36.46 -33.31
CA ILE A 319 -4.49 -37.42 -34.07
C ILE A 319 -5.44 -38.03 -35.11
N ARG A 320 -5.16 -37.84 -36.40
CA ARG A 320 -5.61 -38.73 -37.47
C ARG A 320 -4.40 -39.12 -38.32
N HIS A 321 -4.03 -40.41 -38.20
CA HIS A 321 -3.24 -41.12 -39.18
C HIS A 321 -3.81 -40.95 -40.59
N ARG A 322 -2.93 -40.72 -41.55
CA ARG A 322 -3.05 -41.21 -42.91
C ARG A 322 -1.67 -41.44 -43.50
N GLU A 323 -1.49 -42.71 -43.84
CA GLU A 323 -0.40 -43.24 -44.69
C GLU A 323 -0.48 -42.68 -46.10
N GLY A 324 0.64 -42.69 -46.77
CA GLY A 324 0.63 -43.01 -48.18
C GLY A 324 1.42 -42.09 -49.13
N SER A 325 2.54 -42.67 -49.63
CA SER A 325 3.07 -42.61 -51.01
C SER A 325 3.88 -41.39 -51.47
N ARG A 326 5.16 -41.58 -51.54
CA ARG A 326 6.16 -41.75 -52.65
C ARG A 326 6.09 -40.79 -53.86
N CYS A 327 7.35 -40.41 -54.22
CA CYS A 327 7.90 -40.06 -55.57
C CYS A 327 7.57 -38.65 -56.10
N VAL A 328 8.51 -37.87 -56.52
CA VAL A 328 9.81 -37.96 -57.29
C VAL A 328 10.73 -36.84 -56.79
#